data_21d17e1523a922912c0545fc14ef5ce1
#
_entry.id   21d17e1523a922912c0545fc14ef5ce1
#
_cell.length_a   1.000
_cell.length_b   1.000
_cell.length_c   1.000
_cell.angle_alpha   90.00
_cell.angle_beta   90.00
_cell.angle_gamma   90.00
#
_symmetry.space_group_name_H-M   'P 1'
#
loop_
_entity.id
_entity.type
_entity.pdbx_description
1 polymer ?
#
loop_
_entity_poly.entity_id
_entity_poly.type
_entity_poly.pdbx_seq_one_letter_code
_entity_poly.pdbx_strand_id
1 'polypeptide(L)'
;MKFEPLPLQGAFLITLPSPTDNRGLFVKTFHEPTMATNGIQFNLRESYFSLSHKDVIRGMHFQLPPWQHSKVVFCPVGAIMDVIVDLRVSSPTYGQYYATELSAENHKAYFIPEGFAHGFKSLTDGAMTYYLVSSEYSKEHDTGIRFDSIGYDWGVAEPIISARDLSFIRLSEFSSPF
;
A
#
# COMPACT_ATOMS: atom_id res chain seq x y z
N MET A 1 10.15 12.73 9.86
CA MET A 1 9.91 11.75 8.79
C MET A 1 11.14 11.70 7.93
N LYS A 2 11.68 10.50 7.66
CA LYS A 2 12.77 10.29 6.72
C LYS A 2 12.20 9.58 5.49
N PHE A 3 12.45 10.11 4.30
CA PHE A 3 11.95 9.58 3.03
C PHE A 3 13.08 8.89 2.29
N GLU A 4 12.84 7.66 1.89
CA GLU A 4 13.76 6.84 1.10
C GLU A 4 13.07 6.52 -0.23
N PRO A 5 13.57 7.07 -1.36
CA PRO A 5 12.99 6.74 -2.66
C PRO A 5 13.16 5.25 -2.95
N LEU A 6 12.12 4.65 -3.51
CA LEU A 6 12.16 3.25 -3.91
C LEU A 6 12.65 3.12 -5.36
N PRO A 7 13.06 1.90 -5.77
CA PRO A 7 13.37 1.63 -7.18
C PRO A 7 12.19 1.89 -8.13
N LEU A 8 10.97 1.85 -7.62
CA LEU A 8 9.74 2.19 -8.34
C LEU A 8 9.53 3.70 -8.29
N GLN A 9 9.65 4.37 -9.42
CA GLN A 9 9.68 5.82 -9.54
C GLN A 9 8.48 6.51 -8.85
N GLY A 10 8.78 7.44 -7.95
CA GLY A 10 7.80 8.25 -7.23
C GLY A 10 7.23 7.60 -5.97
N ALA A 11 7.51 6.31 -5.72
CA ALA A 11 7.18 5.64 -4.47
C ALA A 11 8.27 5.85 -3.42
N PHE A 12 7.87 5.94 -2.14
CA PHE A 12 8.78 6.16 -1.02
C PHE A 12 8.48 5.22 0.14
N LEU A 13 9.54 4.75 0.77
CA LEU A 13 9.48 4.22 2.13
C LEU A 13 9.74 5.37 3.11
N ILE A 14 8.86 5.52 4.11
CA ILE A 14 8.90 6.61 5.06
C ILE A 14 9.15 6.05 6.46
N THR A 15 10.25 6.44 7.12
CA THR A 15 10.42 6.19 8.54
C THR A 15 9.69 7.29 9.33
N LEU A 16 8.70 6.89 10.11
CA LEU A 16 7.86 7.79 10.90
C LEU A 16 8.59 8.24 12.18
N PRO A 17 8.51 9.51 12.59
CA PRO A 17 9.01 9.95 13.89
C PRO A 17 8.26 9.23 15.02
N SER A 18 9.00 8.58 15.90
CA SER A 18 8.46 7.72 16.94
C SER A 18 9.15 7.95 18.31
N PRO A 19 9.12 9.20 18.86
CA PRO A 19 9.71 9.46 20.16
C PRO A 19 8.98 8.70 21.28
N THR A 20 9.76 8.25 22.26
CA THR A 20 9.29 7.54 23.45
C THR A 20 9.63 8.32 24.72
N ASP A 21 8.76 8.28 25.71
CA ASP A 21 9.00 8.78 27.06
C ASP A 21 8.30 7.90 28.12
N ASN A 22 8.20 8.35 29.37
CA ASN A 22 7.55 7.61 30.45
C ASN A 22 6.03 7.40 30.26
N ARG A 23 5.40 8.02 29.26
CA ARG A 23 3.99 7.81 28.89
C ARG A 23 3.84 6.75 27.80
N GLY A 24 4.93 6.36 27.14
CA GLY A 24 4.94 5.39 26.03
C GLY A 24 5.45 6.00 24.72
N LEU A 25 4.84 5.60 23.62
CA LEU A 25 5.24 5.91 22.24
C LEU A 25 4.28 6.91 21.61
N PHE A 26 4.83 7.93 20.92
CA PHE A 26 4.09 8.81 20.02
C PHE A 26 4.58 8.62 18.59
N VAL A 27 3.69 8.35 17.64
CA VAL A 27 4.04 8.22 16.23
C VAL A 27 3.30 9.27 15.41
N LYS A 28 4.05 10.11 14.68
CA LYS A 28 3.46 11.05 13.73
C LYS A 28 3.35 10.39 12.37
N THR A 29 2.13 10.03 11.96
CA THR A 29 1.86 9.25 10.76
C THR A 29 1.77 10.06 9.48
N PHE A 30 1.40 11.36 9.59
CA PHE A 30 1.25 12.26 8.45
C PHE A 30 1.61 13.70 8.82
N HIS A 31 2.25 14.43 7.90
CA HIS A 31 2.50 15.86 8.01
C HIS A 31 2.64 16.46 6.62
N GLU A 32 1.59 17.13 6.15
CA GLU A 32 1.49 17.67 4.79
C GLU A 32 2.71 18.53 4.37
N PRO A 33 3.17 19.51 5.18
CA PRO A 33 4.33 20.32 4.78
C PRO A 33 5.62 19.49 4.57
N THR A 34 5.82 18.43 5.36
CA THR A 34 6.98 17.54 5.19
C THR A 34 6.85 16.68 3.93
N MET A 35 5.63 16.22 3.59
CA MET A 35 5.37 15.53 2.32
C MET A 35 5.70 16.45 1.14
N ALA A 36 5.17 17.68 1.15
CA ALA A 36 5.40 18.67 0.10
C ALA A 36 6.88 19.01 -0.08
N THR A 37 7.65 19.17 1.01
CA THR A 37 9.10 19.41 0.96
C THR A 37 9.87 18.26 0.27
N ASN A 38 9.32 17.04 0.30
CA ASN A 38 9.89 15.87 -0.39
C ASN A 38 9.27 15.64 -1.79
N GLY A 39 8.59 16.66 -2.35
CA GLY A 39 7.99 16.60 -3.69
C GLY A 39 6.67 15.84 -3.79
N ILE A 40 6.07 15.47 -2.64
CA ILE A 40 4.83 14.71 -2.59
C ILE A 40 3.66 15.67 -2.32
N GLN A 41 2.84 15.89 -3.34
CA GLN A 41 1.57 16.60 -3.20
C GLN A 41 0.50 15.56 -2.81
N PHE A 42 0.00 15.62 -1.58
CA PHE A 42 -0.96 14.66 -1.06
C PHE A 42 -2.19 15.37 -0.48
N ASN A 43 -3.30 15.29 -1.20
CA ASN A 43 -4.58 15.88 -0.79
C ASN A 43 -5.42 14.81 -0.11
N LEU A 44 -5.36 14.72 1.21
CA LEU A 44 -6.11 13.72 1.98
C LEU A 44 -7.63 13.87 1.76
N ARG A 45 -8.29 12.81 1.31
CA ARG A 45 -9.74 12.74 1.12
C ARG A 45 -10.41 11.77 2.07
N GLU A 46 -9.88 10.55 2.19
CA GLU A 46 -10.40 9.54 3.10
C GLU A 46 -9.31 8.90 3.93
N SER A 47 -9.68 8.39 5.10
CA SER A 47 -8.85 7.50 5.90
C SER A 47 -9.68 6.33 6.42
N TYR A 48 -9.10 5.15 6.42
CA TYR A 48 -9.71 3.93 6.91
C TYR A 48 -8.66 2.93 7.35
N PHE A 49 -9.08 1.86 8.01
CA PHE A 49 -8.21 0.75 8.36
C PHE A 49 -8.90 -0.60 8.15
N SER A 50 -8.11 -1.65 8.04
CA SER A 50 -8.56 -3.03 8.09
C SER A 50 -7.86 -3.78 9.21
N LEU A 51 -8.57 -4.72 9.83
CA LEU A 51 -7.99 -5.73 10.72
C LEU A 51 -7.98 -7.06 9.98
N SER A 52 -6.87 -7.78 10.06
CA SER A 52 -6.68 -9.02 9.32
C SER A 52 -6.13 -10.12 10.22
N HIS A 53 -6.67 -11.31 10.09
CA HIS A 53 -6.05 -12.52 10.66
C HIS A 53 -4.73 -12.81 9.96
N LYS A 54 -3.85 -13.55 10.62
CA LYS A 54 -2.61 -14.03 10.01
C LYS A 54 -2.90 -14.76 8.69
N ASP A 55 -1.99 -14.63 7.73
CA ASP A 55 -2.04 -15.22 6.39
C ASP A 55 -3.21 -14.75 5.50
N VAL A 56 -3.95 -13.71 5.90
CA VAL A 56 -4.87 -13.00 5.01
C VAL A 56 -4.06 -12.22 4.00
N ILE A 57 -4.42 -12.35 2.71
CA ILE A 57 -3.96 -11.47 1.64
C ILE A 57 -5.13 -10.59 1.18
N ARG A 58 -4.89 -9.28 1.06
CA ARG A 58 -5.81 -8.32 0.44
C ARG A 58 -5.08 -7.63 -0.70
N GLY A 59 -5.63 -7.70 -1.89
CA GLY A 59 -5.01 -7.05 -3.06
C GLY A 59 -5.10 -7.89 -4.33
N MET A 60 -4.50 -7.38 -5.38
CA MET A 60 -3.84 -6.06 -5.55
C MET A 60 -4.87 -5.03 -6.00
N HIS A 61 -5.13 -4.01 -5.20
CA HIS A 61 -6.23 -3.07 -5.40
C HIS A 61 -5.77 -1.70 -5.90
N PHE A 62 -6.58 -1.10 -6.76
CA PHE A 62 -6.47 0.29 -7.24
C PHE A 62 -7.82 0.79 -7.72
N GLN A 63 -7.93 2.11 -7.93
CA GLN A 63 -9.07 2.69 -8.65
C GLN A 63 -8.62 3.17 -10.04
N LEU A 64 -9.50 2.97 -11.03
CA LEU A 64 -9.30 3.44 -12.39
C LEU A 64 -9.52 4.96 -12.50
N PRO A 65 -8.93 5.63 -13.52
CA PRO A 65 -9.26 7.03 -13.82
C PRO A 65 -10.76 7.24 -14.03
N PRO A 66 -11.31 8.40 -13.62
CA PRO A 66 -10.64 9.55 -12.99
C PRO A 66 -10.56 9.48 -11.46
N TRP A 67 -10.73 8.32 -10.84
CA TRP A 67 -10.75 8.10 -9.40
C TRP A 67 -9.46 7.46 -8.84
N GLN A 68 -8.40 7.40 -9.67
CA GLN A 68 -7.10 6.94 -9.20
C GLN A 68 -6.64 7.76 -7.99
N HIS A 69 -5.90 7.13 -7.09
CA HIS A 69 -5.44 7.82 -5.89
C HIS A 69 -4.05 7.37 -5.46
N SER A 70 -3.32 8.29 -4.86
CA SER A 70 -2.15 7.96 -4.07
C SER A 70 -2.56 7.53 -2.66
N LYS A 71 -1.69 6.75 -2.03
CA LYS A 71 -1.92 6.22 -0.67
C LYS A 71 -0.72 6.47 0.23
N VAL A 72 -0.99 6.71 1.51
CA VAL A 72 -0.02 6.51 2.59
C VAL A 72 -0.50 5.34 3.42
N VAL A 73 0.32 4.28 3.54
CA VAL A 73 -0.05 3.03 4.22
C VAL A 73 0.94 2.74 5.34
N PHE A 74 0.45 2.35 6.49
CA PHE A 74 1.27 1.92 7.64
C PHE A 74 0.54 0.89 8.51
N CYS A 75 1.27 0.18 9.36
CA CYS A 75 0.74 -0.86 10.24
C CYS A 75 0.97 -0.47 11.71
N PRO A 76 -0.03 0.12 12.41
CA PRO A 76 0.12 0.55 13.80
C PRO A 76 -0.04 -0.59 14.82
N VAL A 77 -0.56 -1.76 14.42
CA VAL A 77 -0.71 -2.95 15.27
C VAL A 77 -0.32 -4.19 14.47
N GLY A 78 0.57 -5.00 15.02
CA GLY A 78 1.07 -6.20 14.35
C GLY A 78 2.05 -5.90 13.22
N ALA A 79 2.07 -6.77 12.21
CA ALA A 79 2.98 -6.67 11.07
C ALA A 79 2.31 -7.18 9.79
N ILE A 80 2.64 -6.56 8.68
CA ILE A 80 2.23 -6.95 7.33
C ILE A 80 3.43 -6.98 6.39
N MET A 81 3.41 -7.85 5.38
CA MET A 81 4.25 -7.75 4.20
C MET A 81 3.46 -6.98 3.15
N ASP A 82 3.84 -5.75 2.93
CA ASP A 82 3.18 -4.81 2.04
C ASP A 82 3.84 -4.80 0.66
N VAL A 83 3.04 -4.88 -0.41
CA VAL A 83 3.50 -5.04 -1.79
C VAL A 83 2.81 -4.03 -2.70
N ILE A 84 3.61 -3.37 -3.54
CA ILE A 84 3.14 -2.44 -4.56
C ILE A 84 3.64 -2.88 -5.94
N VAL A 85 2.84 -2.65 -6.98
CA VAL A 85 3.18 -2.94 -8.39
C VAL A 85 2.96 -1.69 -9.22
N ASP A 86 3.94 -1.31 -10.04
CA ASP A 86 3.81 -0.19 -10.96
C ASP A 86 2.97 -0.60 -12.18
N LEU A 87 1.84 0.04 -12.39
CA LEU A 87 0.93 -0.20 -13.52
C LEU A 87 1.00 0.90 -14.59
N ARG A 88 1.88 1.88 -14.46
CA ARG A 88 2.02 3.00 -15.41
C ARG A 88 2.78 2.54 -16.66
N VAL A 89 2.11 2.54 -17.80
CA VAL A 89 2.63 1.98 -19.08
C VAL A 89 3.91 2.69 -19.54
N SER A 90 4.02 4.00 -19.27
CA SER A 90 5.19 4.80 -19.63
C SER A 90 6.35 4.69 -18.64
N SER A 91 6.16 4.02 -17.52
CA SER A 91 7.18 3.85 -16.49
C SER A 91 8.24 2.82 -16.89
N PRO A 92 9.54 3.08 -16.66
CA PRO A 92 10.59 2.08 -16.85
C PRO A 92 10.47 0.88 -15.91
N THR A 93 9.62 0.99 -14.88
CA THR A 93 9.36 -0.07 -13.89
C THR A 93 7.96 -0.68 -14.02
N TYR A 94 7.29 -0.50 -15.17
CA TYR A 94 6.00 -1.13 -15.44
C TYR A 94 6.03 -2.63 -15.17
N GLY A 95 5.06 -3.13 -14.42
CA GLY A 95 4.93 -4.54 -14.03
C GLY A 95 5.91 -4.99 -12.94
N GLN A 96 6.86 -4.16 -12.52
CA GLN A 96 7.76 -4.49 -11.40
C GLN A 96 7.06 -4.24 -10.06
N TYR A 97 7.43 -5.04 -9.07
CA TYR A 97 6.93 -4.91 -7.71
C TYR A 97 8.04 -4.51 -6.73
N TYR A 98 7.63 -3.98 -5.59
CA TYR A 98 8.47 -3.82 -4.41
C TYR A 98 7.70 -4.27 -3.18
N ALA A 99 8.37 -5.04 -2.32
CA ALA A 99 7.79 -5.57 -1.09
C ALA A 99 8.62 -5.15 0.13
N THR A 100 7.96 -4.79 1.22
CA THR A 100 8.61 -4.51 2.50
C THR A 100 7.67 -4.81 3.66
N GLU A 101 8.25 -5.10 4.82
CA GLU A 101 7.50 -5.20 6.06
C GLU A 101 7.15 -3.81 6.59
N LEU A 102 5.86 -3.63 6.91
CA LEU A 102 5.37 -2.52 7.73
C LEU A 102 4.86 -3.10 9.05
N SER A 103 5.29 -2.55 10.17
CA SER A 103 4.91 -3.07 11.48
C SER A 103 4.84 -1.99 12.56
N ALA A 104 4.14 -2.33 13.65
CA ALA A 104 4.11 -1.51 14.85
C ALA A 104 5.50 -1.27 15.46
N GLU A 105 6.48 -2.14 15.15
CA GLU A 105 7.84 -2.05 15.69
C GLU A 105 8.75 -1.20 14.82
N ASN A 106 8.64 -1.30 13.47
CA ASN A 106 9.56 -0.61 12.57
C ASN A 106 9.13 0.82 12.23
N HIS A 107 7.89 1.20 12.55
CA HIS A 107 7.30 2.54 12.32
C HIS A 107 7.51 3.03 10.88
N LYS A 108 7.42 2.13 9.92
CA LYS A 108 7.52 2.47 8.49
C LYS A 108 6.15 2.68 7.88
N ALA A 109 6.12 3.51 6.86
CA ALA A 109 4.96 3.74 6.01
C ALA A 109 5.38 3.73 4.54
N TYR A 110 4.45 3.35 3.65
CA TYR A 110 4.60 3.59 2.22
C TYR A 110 3.90 4.88 1.82
N PHE A 111 4.54 5.65 0.93
CA PHE A 111 3.84 6.50 -0.02
C PHE A 111 3.79 5.80 -1.37
N ILE A 112 2.59 5.58 -1.86
CA ILE A 112 2.27 4.87 -3.10
C ILE A 112 1.62 5.88 -4.06
N PRO A 113 2.24 6.23 -5.20
CA PRO A 113 1.65 7.15 -6.17
C PRO A 113 0.40 6.57 -6.85
N GLU A 114 -0.32 7.41 -7.58
CA GLU A 114 -1.33 6.98 -8.54
C GLU A 114 -0.72 6.06 -9.61
N GLY A 115 -1.54 5.14 -10.14
CA GLY A 115 -1.10 4.18 -11.15
C GLY A 115 -0.34 2.97 -10.58
N PHE A 116 -0.44 2.74 -9.27
CA PHE A 116 0.06 1.54 -8.62
C PHE A 116 -1.08 0.63 -8.16
N ALA A 117 -0.87 -0.68 -8.27
CA ALA A 117 -1.65 -1.66 -7.52
C ALA A 117 -1.00 -1.89 -6.15
N HIS A 118 -1.82 -2.08 -5.12
CA HIS A 118 -1.39 -2.26 -3.75
C HIS A 118 -2.07 -3.48 -3.11
N GLY A 119 -1.31 -4.25 -2.36
CA GLY A 119 -1.81 -5.36 -1.56
C GLY A 119 -0.85 -5.71 -0.43
N PHE A 120 -1.31 -6.54 0.49
CA PHE A 120 -0.47 -7.00 1.59
C PHE A 120 -0.85 -8.41 2.06
N LYS A 121 0.10 -9.08 2.72
CA LYS A 121 -0.14 -10.26 3.54
C LYS A 121 -0.01 -9.90 5.02
N SER A 122 -0.97 -10.29 5.83
CA SER A 122 -0.85 -10.19 7.29
C SER A 122 0.15 -11.22 7.83
N LEU A 123 1.15 -10.74 8.59
CA LEU A 123 2.17 -11.58 9.21
C LEU A 123 1.79 -12.01 10.63
N THR A 124 0.91 -11.24 11.27
CA THR A 124 0.43 -11.50 12.63
C THR A 124 -1.10 -11.56 12.66
N ASP A 125 -1.66 -12.22 13.66
CA ASP A 125 -3.10 -12.16 13.89
C ASP A 125 -3.50 -10.77 14.42
N GLY A 126 -4.62 -10.22 13.92
CA GLY A 126 -5.10 -8.89 14.29
C GLY A 126 -4.25 -7.73 13.77
N ALA A 127 -3.43 -7.93 12.72
CA ALA A 127 -2.69 -6.83 12.11
C ALA A 127 -3.62 -5.73 11.59
N MET A 128 -3.32 -4.48 11.96
CA MET A 128 -4.06 -3.31 11.49
C MET A 128 -3.30 -2.64 10.36
N THR A 129 -3.88 -2.62 9.17
CA THR A 129 -3.38 -1.82 8.05
C THR A 129 -4.17 -0.54 7.96
N TYR A 130 -3.51 0.61 8.10
CA TYR A 130 -4.13 1.94 8.08
C TYR A 130 -3.79 2.66 6.78
N TYR A 131 -4.78 3.34 6.22
CA TYR A 131 -4.71 4.02 4.92
C TYR A 131 -5.11 5.48 5.03
N LEU A 132 -4.33 6.32 4.37
CA LEU A 132 -4.69 7.67 3.99
C LEU A 132 -4.73 7.69 2.46
N VAL A 133 -5.80 8.21 1.84
CA VAL A 133 -5.95 8.20 0.38
C VAL A 133 -6.34 9.58 -0.16
N SER A 134 -5.93 9.86 -1.40
CA SER A 134 -6.06 11.18 -2.03
C SER A 134 -7.30 11.33 -2.91
N SER A 135 -8.14 10.32 -3.05
CA SER A 135 -9.48 10.43 -3.65
C SER A 135 -10.51 9.68 -2.81
N GLU A 136 -11.79 9.94 -3.10
CA GLU A 136 -12.90 9.25 -2.49
C GLU A 136 -13.08 7.84 -3.12
N TYR A 137 -13.72 6.95 -2.37
CA TYR A 137 -14.04 5.62 -2.88
C TYR A 137 -15.09 5.69 -4.00
N SER A 138 -14.80 5.05 -5.12
CA SER A 138 -15.73 4.88 -6.23
C SER A 138 -15.90 3.39 -6.54
N LYS A 139 -17.08 2.85 -6.20
CA LYS A 139 -17.39 1.44 -6.42
C LYS A 139 -17.24 0.99 -7.89
N GLU A 140 -17.54 1.88 -8.82
CA GLU A 140 -17.48 1.60 -10.26
C GLU A 140 -16.06 1.56 -10.80
N HIS A 141 -15.13 2.24 -10.13
CA HIS A 141 -13.73 2.34 -10.54
C HIS A 141 -12.81 1.47 -9.66
N ASP A 142 -13.32 0.93 -8.54
CA ASP A 142 -12.55 0.10 -7.63
C ASP A 142 -12.39 -1.32 -8.19
N THR A 143 -11.14 -1.67 -8.51
CA THR A 143 -10.77 -2.93 -9.15
C THR A 143 -9.43 -3.44 -8.64
N GLY A 144 -8.87 -4.46 -9.33
CA GLY A 144 -7.59 -5.03 -8.99
C GLY A 144 -7.05 -5.98 -10.05
N ILE A 145 -5.84 -6.47 -9.78
CA ILE A 145 -5.23 -7.59 -10.49
C ILE A 145 -4.97 -8.73 -9.51
N ARG A 146 -4.89 -9.94 -10.02
CA ARG A 146 -4.64 -11.13 -9.21
C ARG A 146 -3.30 -11.06 -8.48
N PHE A 147 -3.34 -11.28 -7.17
CA PHE A 147 -2.18 -11.25 -6.28
C PHE A 147 -1.08 -12.25 -6.70
N ASP A 148 -1.46 -13.41 -7.25
CA ASP A 148 -0.56 -14.49 -7.68
C ASP A 148 -0.03 -14.32 -9.12
N SER A 149 -0.30 -13.19 -9.76
CA SER A 149 0.13 -12.90 -11.14
C SER A 149 1.26 -11.88 -11.27
N ILE A 150 1.75 -11.36 -10.14
CA ILE A 150 2.75 -10.27 -10.10
C ILE A 150 4.19 -10.78 -9.96
N GLY A 151 4.40 -12.09 -9.88
CA GLY A 151 5.74 -12.69 -9.73
C GLY A 151 6.31 -12.63 -8.32
N TYR A 152 5.55 -12.17 -7.33
CA TYR A 152 5.93 -12.14 -5.92
C TYR A 152 5.54 -13.45 -5.22
N ASP A 153 6.48 -14.05 -4.48
CA ASP A 153 6.20 -15.20 -3.60
C ASP A 153 5.70 -14.70 -2.22
N TRP A 154 4.44 -14.92 -1.95
CA TRP A 154 3.82 -14.51 -0.70
C TRP A 154 4.22 -15.38 0.50
N GLY A 155 4.95 -16.49 0.28
CA GLY A 155 5.46 -17.37 1.33
C GLY A 155 4.34 -17.96 2.20
N VAL A 156 3.18 -18.30 1.60
CA VAL A 156 2.04 -18.93 2.25
C VAL A 156 1.35 -19.88 1.26
N ALA A 157 1.18 -21.14 1.65
CA ALA A 157 0.61 -22.15 0.75
C ALA A 157 -0.92 -22.03 0.59
N GLU A 158 -1.62 -21.70 1.67
CA GLU A 158 -3.08 -21.57 1.70
C GLU A 158 -3.50 -20.20 2.28
N PRO A 159 -3.40 -19.12 1.50
CA PRO A 159 -3.77 -17.79 1.99
C PRO A 159 -5.29 -17.64 2.13
N ILE A 160 -5.69 -16.83 3.08
CA ILE A 160 -7.10 -16.43 3.24
C ILE A 160 -7.35 -15.21 2.34
N ILE A 161 -8.17 -15.40 1.30
CA ILE A 161 -8.43 -14.37 0.26
C ILE A 161 -9.93 -14.26 0.00
N SER A 162 -10.40 -13.05 -0.27
CA SER A 162 -11.79 -12.81 -0.65
C SER A 162 -12.13 -13.40 -2.02
N ALA A 163 -13.39 -13.83 -2.21
CA ALA A 163 -13.87 -14.27 -3.52
C ALA A 163 -13.72 -13.18 -4.60
N ARG A 164 -13.85 -11.89 -4.19
CA ARG A 164 -13.61 -10.75 -5.08
C ARG A 164 -12.17 -10.71 -5.57
N ASP A 165 -11.18 -10.80 -4.67
CA ASP A 165 -9.76 -10.70 -5.03
C ASP A 165 -9.31 -11.90 -5.89
N LEU A 166 -9.92 -13.06 -5.67
CA LEU A 166 -9.73 -14.24 -6.52
C LEU A 166 -10.35 -14.08 -7.92
N SER A 167 -11.33 -13.22 -8.10
CA SER A 167 -12.00 -13.00 -9.39
C SER A 167 -11.30 -11.98 -10.29
N PHE A 168 -10.28 -11.27 -9.80
CA PHE A 168 -9.54 -10.31 -10.62
C PHE A 168 -8.78 -11.00 -11.76
N ILE A 169 -8.55 -10.26 -12.85
CA ILE A 169 -7.76 -10.72 -13.99
C ILE A 169 -6.26 -10.75 -13.64
N ARG A 170 -5.48 -11.50 -14.38
CA ARG A 170 -4.03 -11.54 -14.22
C ARG A 170 -3.37 -10.26 -14.72
N LEU A 171 -2.21 -9.89 -14.15
CA LEU A 171 -1.43 -8.73 -14.61
C LEU A 171 -1.16 -8.78 -16.13
N SER A 172 -0.86 -9.96 -16.67
CA SER A 172 -0.59 -10.14 -18.11
C SER A 172 -1.81 -9.90 -19.02
N GLU A 173 -3.01 -9.90 -18.47
CA GLU A 173 -4.28 -9.69 -19.18
C GLU A 173 -4.83 -8.27 -18.96
N PHE A 174 -4.22 -7.52 -18.04
CA PHE A 174 -4.67 -6.18 -17.68
C PHE A 174 -4.14 -5.13 -18.65
N SER A 175 -5.05 -4.44 -19.34
CA SER A 175 -4.72 -3.26 -20.15
C SER A 175 -4.74 -2.03 -19.27
N SER A 176 -3.57 -1.58 -18.84
CA SER A 176 -3.44 -0.45 -17.91
C SER A 176 -3.82 0.87 -18.58
N PRO A 177 -4.67 1.69 -17.93
CA PRO A 177 -5.01 3.04 -18.38
C PRO A 177 -4.07 4.12 -17.80
N PHE A 178 -3.01 3.73 -17.07
CA PHE A 178 -2.11 4.65 -16.37
C PHE A 178 -0.84 4.98 -17.14
#